data_de25809c5aa4e32d9cc40367f0e887fd
#
_entry.id   de25809c5aa4e32d9cc40367f0e887fd
#
_cell.length_a   1.000
_cell.length_b   1.000
_cell.length_c   1.000
_cell.angle_alpha   90.00
_cell.angle_beta   90.00
_cell.angle_gamma   90.00
#
_symmetry.space_group_name_H-M   'P 1'
#
loop_
_entity.id
_entity.type
_entity.pdbx_description
1 polymer ?
#
loop_
_entity_poly.entity_id
_entity_poly.type
_entity_poly.pdbx_seq_one_letter_code
_entity_poly.pdbx_strand_id
1 'polypeptide(L)'
;EIYIKGRTEILKQNMLIRLAHHIFPIDRKNKDMLFEMVSQSKFNAPQNYLHDLKAVNGNSIPNGKKQQEALAFLNLNVYSPTAYDDAIFMPIASNAFKFYTFNLEGLETINGLTIYKIRFLPKQWSQKLVCGDLYIIDQSWTIDKIDMNGRYSFAEFNLVMSYGRDFRRFILPVKADLFLRYRVLGNAVATTYHSSFKYQEVEWVEEDNESHKWTSLA
;
A
#
# COMPACT_ATOMS: atom_id res chain seq x y z
N GLU A 1 -8.62 0.42 -13.68
CA GLU A 1 -8.26 -1.00 -13.81
C GLU A 1 -6.95 -1.26 -13.07
N ILE A 2 -6.91 -2.32 -12.28
CA ILE A 2 -5.73 -2.75 -11.54
C ILE A 2 -5.34 -4.12 -12.07
N TYR A 3 -4.13 -4.24 -12.59
CA TYR A 3 -3.51 -5.52 -12.92
C TYR A 3 -2.56 -5.91 -11.80
N ILE A 4 -2.67 -7.15 -11.29
CA ILE A 4 -1.87 -7.66 -10.19
C ILE A 4 -1.27 -9.00 -10.59
N LYS A 5 0.04 -9.13 -10.41
CA LYS A 5 0.78 -10.39 -10.50
C LYS A 5 1.30 -10.76 -9.12
N GLY A 6 0.92 -11.92 -8.64
CA GLY A 6 1.29 -12.40 -7.31
C GLY A 6 2.10 -13.68 -7.35
N ARG A 7 3.05 -13.81 -6.42
CA ARG A 7 3.82 -15.02 -6.18
C ARG A 7 3.88 -15.29 -4.68
N THR A 8 3.52 -16.51 -4.28
CA THR A 8 3.63 -16.96 -2.89
C THR A 8 4.57 -18.14 -2.79
N GLU A 9 5.54 -18.05 -1.90
CA GLU A 9 6.57 -19.05 -1.66
C GLU A 9 6.54 -19.54 -0.21
N ILE A 10 6.69 -20.84 0.00
CA ILE A 10 6.89 -21.43 1.33
C ILE A 10 8.39 -21.40 1.65
N LEU A 11 8.79 -20.47 2.53
CA LEU A 11 10.18 -20.32 2.96
C LEU A 11 10.60 -21.35 4.00
N LYS A 12 9.70 -21.67 4.93
CA LYS A 12 9.93 -22.66 5.99
C LYS A 12 8.62 -23.37 6.34
N GLN A 13 8.68 -24.68 6.46
CA GLN A 13 7.54 -25.54 6.75
C GLN A 13 7.86 -26.55 7.84
N ASN A 14 6.93 -26.74 8.79
CA ASN A 14 6.94 -27.83 9.76
C ASN A 14 5.57 -28.51 9.80
N MET A 15 5.41 -29.55 10.66
CA MET A 15 4.14 -30.31 10.72
C MET A 15 2.95 -29.46 11.19
N LEU A 16 3.18 -28.34 11.90
CA LEU A 16 2.12 -27.44 12.39
C LEU A 16 1.53 -26.54 11.29
N ILE A 17 2.10 -26.56 10.08
CA ILE A 17 1.55 -25.81 8.94
C ILE A 17 0.11 -26.18 8.64
N ARG A 18 -0.28 -27.43 8.97
CA ARG A 18 -1.66 -27.90 8.81
C ARG A 18 -2.66 -27.12 9.69
N LEU A 19 -2.21 -26.63 10.85
CA LEU A 19 -3.03 -25.81 11.75
C LEU A 19 -3.10 -24.36 11.27
N ALA A 20 -2.07 -23.91 10.54
CA ALA A 20 -1.94 -22.54 10.04
C ALA A 20 -2.53 -22.34 8.63
N HIS A 21 -3.18 -23.34 8.02
CA HIS A 21 -3.68 -23.26 6.65
C HIS A 21 -4.77 -22.17 6.43
N HIS A 22 -5.44 -21.74 7.49
CA HIS A 22 -6.37 -20.62 7.43
C HIS A 22 -5.68 -19.26 7.34
N ILE A 23 -4.43 -19.19 7.82
CA ILE A 23 -3.62 -17.95 7.83
C ILE A 23 -2.83 -17.83 6.54
N PHE A 24 -2.29 -18.96 6.05
CA PHE A 24 -1.45 -18.98 4.84
C PHE A 24 -2.28 -19.36 3.60
N PRO A 25 -2.08 -18.66 2.48
CA PRO A 25 -2.61 -19.07 1.18
C PRO A 25 -1.79 -20.21 0.59
N ILE A 26 -1.78 -21.38 1.22
CA ILE A 26 -0.92 -22.48 0.83
C ILE A 26 -1.72 -23.56 0.11
N ASP A 27 -1.30 -23.92 -1.09
CA ASP A 27 -1.64 -25.15 -1.71
C ASP A 27 -0.60 -26.22 -1.28
N ARG A 28 -1.07 -27.39 -0.79
CA ARG A 28 -0.20 -28.46 -0.35
C ARG A 28 0.63 -29.09 -1.47
N LYS A 29 0.17 -28.96 -2.70
CA LYS A 29 0.78 -29.56 -3.88
C LYS A 29 1.86 -28.66 -4.50
N ASN A 30 1.73 -27.34 -4.34
CA ASN A 30 2.59 -26.36 -4.96
C ASN A 30 3.32 -25.53 -3.90
N LYS A 31 4.64 -25.63 -3.86
CA LYS A 31 5.48 -24.78 -2.98
C LYS A 31 5.62 -23.37 -3.50
N ASP A 32 5.40 -23.16 -4.77
CA ASP A 32 5.48 -21.90 -5.49
C ASP A 32 4.15 -21.66 -6.21
N MET A 33 3.42 -20.64 -5.78
CA MET A 33 2.08 -20.34 -6.26
C MET A 33 2.13 -19.01 -7.02
N LEU A 34 1.77 -19.05 -8.28
CA LEU A 34 1.72 -17.89 -9.17
C LEU A 34 0.26 -17.63 -9.53
N PHE A 35 -0.11 -16.36 -9.52
CA PHE A 35 -1.40 -15.93 -10.03
C PHE A 35 -1.32 -14.53 -10.65
N GLU A 36 -2.26 -14.27 -11.50
CA GLU A 36 -2.50 -12.96 -12.12
C GLU A 36 -3.97 -12.63 -11.98
N MET A 37 -4.29 -11.39 -11.68
CA MET A 37 -5.67 -10.94 -11.62
C MET A 37 -5.84 -9.54 -12.20
N VAL A 38 -7.02 -9.30 -12.75
CA VAL A 38 -7.46 -8.00 -13.25
C VAL A 38 -8.70 -7.61 -12.48
N SER A 39 -8.67 -6.44 -11.87
CA SER A 39 -9.80 -5.87 -11.14
C SER A 39 -10.15 -4.50 -11.72
N GLN A 40 -11.43 -4.26 -11.91
CA GLN A 40 -11.95 -2.92 -12.14
C GLN A 40 -12.33 -2.32 -10.79
N SER A 41 -11.75 -1.17 -10.46
CA SER A 41 -11.97 -0.54 -9.17
C SER A 41 -12.55 0.84 -9.36
N LYS A 42 -13.54 1.19 -8.54
CA LYS A 42 -14.04 2.56 -8.40
C LYS A 42 -13.59 3.08 -7.05
N PHE A 43 -13.03 4.26 -7.04
CA PHE A 43 -12.65 4.97 -5.84
C PHE A 43 -13.54 6.19 -5.68
N ASN A 44 -14.23 6.27 -4.55
CA ASN A 44 -14.95 7.48 -4.13
C ASN A 44 -14.25 8.01 -2.87
N ALA A 45 -13.68 9.21 -2.98
CA ALA A 45 -13.01 9.83 -1.85
C ALA A 45 -13.94 9.91 -0.63
N PRO A 46 -13.43 9.85 0.61
CA PRO A 46 -12.00 9.75 0.96
C PRO A 46 -11.45 8.32 1.01
N GLN A 47 -12.25 7.27 1.13
CA GLN A 47 -11.76 5.91 1.42
C GLN A 47 -12.59 4.78 0.80
N ASN A 48 -13.61 5.06 0.01
CA ASN A 48 -14.50 4.04 -0.51
C ASN A 48 -13.95 3.44 -1.81
N TYR A 49 -13.47 2.21 -1.72
CA TYR A 49 -13.09 1.41 -2.87
C TYR A 49 -14.11 0.31 -3.12
N LEU A 50 -14.59 0.24 -4.35
CA LEU A 50 -15.41 -0.88 -4.84
C LEU A 50 -14.59 -1.62 -5.88
N HIS A 51 -14.40 -2.93 -5.68
CA HIS A 51 -13.64 -3.79 -6.58
C HIS A 51 -14.56 -4.78 -7.26
N ASP A 52 -14.42 -4.88 -8.56
CA ASP A 52 -15.05 -5.89 -9.39
C ASP A 52 -13.96 -6.71 -10.07
N LEU A 53 -13.82 -7.96 -9.63
CA LEU A 53 -12.82 -8.88 -10.14
C LEU A 53 -13.26 -9.36 -11.53
N LYS A 54 -12.46 -9.05 -12.56
CA LYS A 54 -12.77 -9.37 -13.97
C LYS A 54 -12.16 -10.69 -14.41
N ALA A 55 -10.94 -10.98 -13.98
CA ALA A 55 -10.25 -12.19 -14.38
C ALA A 55 -9.23 -12.61 -13.31
N VAL A 56 -9.07 -13.93 -13.15
CA VAL A 56 -8.00 -14.53 -12.35
C VAL A 56 -7.45 -15.73 -13.08
N ASN A 57 -6.13 -15.83 -13.15
CA ASN A 57 -5.42 -16.96 -13.74
C ASN A 57 -4.23 -17.33 -12.84
N GLY A 58 -3.83 -18.59 -12.86
CA GLY A 58 -2.67 -19.05 -12.10
C GLY A 58 -2.68 -20.54 -11.79
N ASN A 59 -1.56 -21.04 -11.27
CA ASN A 59 -1.43 -22.42 -10.82
C ASN A 59 -2.06 -22.68 -9.43
N SER A 60 -2.27 -21.60 -8.66
CA SER A 60 -2.97 -21.65 -7.38
C SER A 60 -3.70 -20.32 -7.16
N ILE A 61 -5.00 -20.33 -7.37
CA ILE A 61 -5.82 -19.13 -7.25
C ILE A 61 -6.10 -18.89 -5.74
N PRO A 62 -5.69 -17.73 -5.19
CA PRO A 62 -6.04 -17.38 -3.81
C PRO A 62 -7.56 -17.35 -3.65
N ASN A 63 -8.08 -17.80 -2.51
CA ASN A 63 -9.50 -17.66 -2.23
C ASN A 63 -9.92 -16.18 -2.16
N GLY A 64 -11.19 -15.87 -2.39
CA GLY A 64 -11.71 -14.50 -2.51
C GLY A 64 -11.33 -13.59 -1.34
N LYS A 65 -11.24 -14.10 -0.11
CA LYS A 65 -10.83 -13.34 1.08
C LYS A 65 -9.40 -12.81 0.95
N LYS A 66 -8.47 -13.60 0.43
CA LYS A 66 -7.06 -13.21 0.25
C LYS A 66 -6.83 -12.31 -0.95
N GLN A 67 -7.66 -12.45 -1.98
CA GLN A 67 -7.70 -11.48 -3.09
C GLN A 67 -8.11 -10.10 -2.57
N GLN A 68 -9.10 -10.05 -1.68
CA GLN A 68 -9.54 -8.80 -1.03
C GLN A 68 -8.46 -8.21 -0.12
N GLU A 69 -7.73 -9.04 0.64
CA GLU A 69 -6.59 -8.56 1.46
C GLU A 69 -5.50 -7.92 0.61
N ALA A 70 -5.12 -8.52 -0.51
CA ALA A 70 -4.13 -7.95 -1.43
C ALA A 70 -4.60 -6.61 -2.00
N LEU A 71 -5.86 -6.54 -2.45
CA LEU A 71 -6.45 -5.30 -2.95
C LEU A 71 -6.52 -4.23 -1.86
N ALA A 72 -6.88 -4.58 -0.63
CA ALA A 72 -6.94 -3.65 0.49
C ALA A 72 -5.56 -3.02 0.78
N PHE A 73 -4.47 -3.80 0.72
CA PHE A 73 -3.13 -3.26 0.86
C PHE A 73 -2.74 -2.30 -0.27
N LEU A 74 -3.19 -2.58 -1.49
CA LEU A 74 -2.87 -1.77 -2.67
C LEU A 74 -3.72 -0.50 -2.76
N ASN A 75 -4.87 -0.45 -2.06
CA ASN A 75 -5.77 0.70 -2.03
C ASN A 75 -5.37 1.75 -1.00
N LEU A 76 -4.10 1.91 -0.77
CA LEU A 76 -3.58 2.89 0.15
C LEU A 76 -3.75 4.31 -0.40
N ASN A 77 -4.52 5.14 0.30
CA ASN A 77 -4.44 6.58 0.14
C ASN A 77 -3.38 7.13 1.10
N VAL A 78 -2.20 7.45 0.56
CA VAL A 78 -1.07 7.94 1.37
C VAL A 78 -1.36 9.28 2.05
N TYR A 79 -2.31 10.06 1.53
CA TYR A 79 -2.72 11.35 2.10
C TYR A 79 -3.78 11.22 3.21
N SER A 80 -4.31 10.02 3.43
CA SER A 80 -5.19 9.77 4.58
C SER A 80 -4.41 9.79 5.89
N PRO A 81 -5.04 10.22 7.00
CA PRO A 81 -4.40 10.20 8.32
C PRO A 81 -3.98 8.80 8.77
N THR A 82 -4.76 7.81 8.37
CA THR A 82 -4.58 6.40 8.72
C THR A 82 -4.79 5.50 7.51
N ALA A 83 -4.32 4.28 7.61
CA ALA A 83 -4.53 3.23 6.63
C ALA A 83 -5.01 1.94 7.31
N TYR A 84 -5.67 1.07 6.52
CA TYR A 84 -6.10 -0.28 6.92
C TYR A 84 -6.97 -0.28 8.19
N ASP A 85 -8.11 0.43 8.13
CA ASP A 85 -9.08 0.56 9.23
C ASP A 85 -8.42 1.07 10.54
N ASP A 86 -7.68 2.19 10.44
CA ASP A 86 -6.95 2.83 11.54
C ASP A 86 -5.84 1.97 12.18
N ALA A 87 -5.42 0.92 11.48
CA ALA A 87 -4.34 0.07 11.96
C ALA A 87 -2.97 0.74 11.87
N ILE A 88 -2.77 1.64 10.90
CA ILE A 88 -1.49 2.30 10.63
C ILE A 88 -1.69 3.82 10.57
N PHE A 89 -0.92 4.58 11.36
CA PHE A 89 -0.82 6.03 11.24
C PHE A 89 0.13 6.41 10.11
N MET A 90 -0.36 7.23 9.18
CA MET A 90 0.41 7.60 8.00
C MET A 90 1.46 8.69 8.30
N PRO A 91 2.66 8.61 7.69
CA PRO A 91 3.76 9.54 7.96
C PRO A 91 3.55 10.96 7.40
N ILE A 92 2.52 11.17 6.59
CA ILE A 92 2.17 12.49 6.04
C ILE A 92 0.89 13.07 6.62
N ALA A 93 0.31 12.43 7.62
CA ALA A 93 -0.81 12.98 8.36
C ALA A 93 -0.44 14.31 9.03
N SER A 94 -1.39 15.21 9.22
CA SER A 94 -1.16 16.54 9.82
C SER A 94 -0.52 16.47 11.21
N ASN A 95 -0.73 15.37 11.95
CA ASN A 95 -0.18 15.13 13.27
C ASN A 95 1.04 14.18 13.27
N ALA A 96 1.60 13.87 12.09
CA ALA A 96 2.69 12.89 11.94
C ALA A 96 3.92 13.20 12.79
N PHE A 97 4.24 14.48 12.98
CA PHE A 97 5.37 14.91 13.83
C PHE A 97 5.25 14.50 15.31
N LYS A 98 4.08 14.10 15.77
CA LYS A 98 3.92 13.53 17.12
C LYS A 98 4.50 12.12 17.20
N PHE A 99 4.46 11.37 16.10
CA PHE A 99 4.80 9.95 16.02
C PHE A 99 6.10 9.65 15.30
N TYR A 100 6.50 10.51 14.36
CA TYR A 100 7.65 10.31 13.49
C TYR A 100 8.71 11.39 13.62
N THR A 101 9.95 11.00 13.33
CA THR A 101 11.07 11.90 13.00
C THR A 101 11.31 11.82 11.50
N PHE A 102 11.74 12.94 10.90
CA PHE A 102 12.02 13.07 9.48
C PHE A 102 13.43 13.58 9.27
N ASN A 103 14.18 12.91 8.40
CA ASN A 103 15.55 13.28 8.06
C ASN A 103 15.67 13.40 6.54
N LEU A 104 16.19 14.52 6.07
CA LEU A 104 16.55 14.67 4.66
C LEU A 104 17.82 13.84 4.39
N GLU A 105 17.67 12.78 3.58
CA GLU A 105 18.78 11.87 3.22
C GLU A 105 19.55 12.36 2.00
N GLY A 106 18.87 13.08 1.09
CA GLY A 106 19.51 13.57 -0.12
C GLY A 106 18.55 14.16 -1.13
N LEU A 107 19.14 14.56 -2.24
CA LEU A 107 18.48 15.10 -3.42
C LEU A 107 18.86 14.24 -4.62
N GLU A 108 17.88 13.89 -5.41
CA GLU A 108 18.07 13.15 -6.67
C GLU A 108 17.48 14.00 -7.82
N THR A 109 18.10 13.95 -8.99
CA THR A 109 17.54 14.56 -10.19
C THR A 109 17.12 13.45 -11.15
N ILE A 110 15.82 13.29 -11.37
CA ILE A 110 15.24 12.28 -12.25
C ILE A 110 14.41 12.98 -13.32
N ASN A 111 14.75 12.78 -14.59
CA ASN A 111 14.06 13.39 -15.73
C ASN A 111 13.93 14.93 -15.63
N GLY A 112 14.94 15.60 -15.10
CA GLY A 112 14.95 17.06 -14.91
C GLY A 112 14.15 17.56 -13.71
N LEU A 113 13.59 16.68 -12.90
CA LEU A 113 12.91 17.02 -11.65
C LEU A 113 13.84 16.77 -10.47
N THR A 114 13.89 17.71 -9.55
CA THR A 114 14.57 17.54 -8.26
C THR A 114 13.62 16.82 -7.31
N ILE A 115 14.11 15.76 -6.68
CA ILE A 115 13.34 14.91 -5.76
C ILE A 115 14.06 14.86 -4.42
N TYR A 116 13.37 15.23 -3.36
CA TYR A 116 13.84 15.11 -1.98
C TYR A 116 13.61 13.70 -1.48
N LYS A 117 14.66 13.01 -1.04
CA LYS A 117 14.56 11.77 -0.31
C LYS A 117 14.52 12.05 1.18
N ILE A 118 13.40 11.78 1.81
CA ILE A 118 13.15 12.04 3.23
C ILE A 118 12.88 10.73 3.94
N ARG A 119 13.76 10.35 4.87
CA ARG A 119 13.56 9.21 5.74
C ARG A 119 12.64 9.55 6.89
N PHE A 120 11.64 8.70 7.12
CA PHE A 120 10.78 8.77 8.30
C PHE A 120 10.94 7.56 9.19
N LEU A 121 11.06 7.82 10.50
CA LEU A 121 11.23 6.78 11.52
C LEU A 121 10.27 7.04 12.67
N PRO A 122 9.63 5.99 13.24
CA PRO A 122 8.80 6.15 14.41
C PRO A 122 9.66 6.57 15.61
N LYS A 123 9.18 7.55 16.39
CA LYS A 123 9.83 7.98 17.65
C LYS A 123 9.84 6.87 18.69
N GLN A 124 8.81 6.03 18.67
CA GLN A 124 8.68 4.83 19.49
C GLN A 124 8.13 3.71 18.61
N TRP A 125 8.70 2.51 18.69
CA TRP A 125 8.25 1.38 17.91
C TRP A 125 6.86 0.92 18.36
N SER A 126 5.94 0.82 17.39
CA SER A 126 4.57 0.34 17.58
C SER A 126 4.12 -0.40 16.32
N GLN A 127 3.20 -1.34 16.48
CA GLN A 127 2.57 -2.02 15.33
C GLN A 127 1.73 -1.07 14.46
N LYS A 128 1.34 0.09 15.02
CA LYS A 128 0.59 1.12 14.29
C LYS A 128 1.47 2.10 13.52
N LEU A 129 2.79 1.97 13.62
CA LEU A 129 3.73 2.89 12.99
C LEU A 129 4.61 2.15 11.98
N VAL A 130 4.98 2.86 10.94
CA VAL A 130 5.81 2.38 9.83
C VAL A 130 7.11 3.17 9.77
N CYS A 131 8.11 2.66 9.05
CA CYS A 131 9.33 3.37 8.75
C CYS A 131 9.64 3.26 7.26
N GLY A 132 10.40 4.22 6.72
CA GLY A 132 10.75 4.17 5.32
C GLY A 132 11.23 5.48 4.74
N ASP A 133 11.04 5.63 3.44
CA ASP A 133 11.49 6.78 2.68
C ASP A 133 10.32 7.40 1.88
N LEU A 134 10.21 8.72 1.93
CA LEU A 134 9.34 9.53 1.08
C LEU A 134 10.20 10.20 0.00
N TYR A 135 9.72 10.17 -1.22
CA TYR A 135 10.31 10.87 -2.35
C TYR A 135 9.35 11.96 -2.80
N ILE A 136 9.75 13.21 -2.61
CA ILE A 136 8.90 14.39 -2.81
C ILE A 136 9.48 15.26 -3.92
N ILE A 137 8.65 15.57 -4.91
CA ILE A 137 9.03 16.41 -6.04
C ILE A 137 9.14 17.86 -5.58
N ASP A 138 10.27 18.50 -5.86
CA ASP A 138 10.50 19.92 -5.63
C ASP A 138 9.44 20.79 -6.31
N GLN A 139 9.15 21.95 -5.74
CA GLN A 139 8.16 22.93 -6.19
C GLN A 139 6.69 22.46 -6.10
N SER A 140 6.38 21.25 -6.50
CA SER A 140 4.98 20.73 -6.41
C SER A 140 4.64 20.17 -5.04
N TRP A 141 5.64 19.77 -4.24
CA TRP A 141 5.51 19.15 -2.92
C TRP A 141 4.64 17.89 -2.91
N THR A 142 4.61 17.22 -4.06
CA THR A 142 3.82 16.01 -4.24
C THR A 142 4.69 14.76 -4.12
N ILE A 143 4.10 13.66 -3.72
CA ILE A 143 4.81 12.38 -3.58
C ILE A 143 5.04 11.79 -4.96
N ASP A 144 6.31 11.49 -5.28
CA ASP A 144 6.70 10.67 -6.43
C ASP A 144 6.66 9.19 -6.08
N LYS A 145 7.19 8.85 -4.90
CA LYS A 145 7.24 7.48 -4.40
C LYS A 145 7.22 7.44 -2.88
N ILE A 146 6.60 6.43 -2.32
CA ILE A 146 6.75 6.03 -0.92
C ILE A 146 7.26 4.60 -0.85
N ASP A 147 8.24 4.36 0.00
CA ASP A 147 8.73 3.04 0.38
C ASP A 147 8.55 2.90 1.88
N MET A 148 7.69 1.99 2.32
CA MET A 148 7.39 1.85 3.74
C MET A 148 7.40 0.40 4.19
N ASN A 149 7.91 0.21 5.40
CA ASN A 149 8.01 -1.06 6.10
C ASN A 149 7.18 -1.01 7.37
N GLY A 150 6.48 -2.08 7.65
CA GLY A 150 5.65 -2.16 8.85
C GLY A 150 5.22 -3.58 9.20
N ARG A 151 4.29 -3.64 10.14
CA ARG A 151 3.65 -4.90 10.55
C ARG A 151 2.15 -4.70 10.57
N TYR A 152 1.44 -5.67 10.00
CA TYR A 152 -0.01 -5.70 10.04
C TYR A 152 -0.48 -7.12 10.33
N SER A 153 -1.22 -7.30 11.42
CA SER A 153 -1.62 -8.62 11.89
C SER A 153 -0.39 -9.53 12.12
N PHE A 154 -0.29 -10.66 11.44
CA PHE A 154 0.82 -11.61 11.52
C PHE A 154 1.87 -11.42 10.42
N ALA A 155 1.73 -10.39 9.58
CA ALA A 155 2.62 -10.12 8.47
C ALA A 155 3.59 -8.96 8.76
N GLU A 156 4.84 -9.14 8.42
CA GLU A 156 5.75 -8.04 8.11
C GLU A 156 5.53 -7.66 6.65
N PHE A 157 5.46 -6.37 6.34
CA PHE A 157 5.29 -5.92 4.97
C PHE A 157 6.31 -4.85 4.58
N ASN A 158 6.63 -4.84 3.29
CA ASN A 158 7.22 -3.71 2.60
C ASN A 158 6.28 -3.34 1.46
N LEU A 159 5.91 -2.07 1.37
CA LEU A 159 5.11 -1.53 0.30
C LEU A 159 5.86 -0.38 -0.36
N VAL A 160 6.12 -0.52 -1.65
CA VAL A 160 6.64 0.55 -2.51
C VAL A 160 5.54 0.99 -3.46
N MET A 161 5.11 2.24 -3.37
CA MET A 161 4.08 2.79 -4.24
C MET A 161 4.65 3.98 -5.00
N SER A 162 4.54 3.95 -6.32
CA SER A 162 4.98 5.02 -7.22
C SER A 162 3.78 5.74 -7.80
N TYR A 163 3.93 7.05 -7.95
CA TYR A 163 2.89 7.96 -8.43
C TYR A 163 3.28 8.54 -9.78
N GLY A 164 2.29 8.84 -10.59
CA GLY A 164 2.48 9.43 -11.91
C GLY A 164 1.40 10.46 -12.22
N ARG A 165 1.66 11.26 -13.24
CA ARG A 165 0.71 12.25 -13.76
C ARG A 165 -0.01 11.65 -14.97
N ASP A 166 -0.96 10.77 -14.73
CA ASP A 166 -1.71 10.10 -15.80
C ASP A 166 -2.80 11.01 -16.37
N PHE A 167 -3.38 11.87 -15.52
CA PHE A 167 -4.32 12.90 -15.89
C PHE A 167 -3.75 14.26 -15.45
N ARG A 168 -3.66 15.20 -16.35
CA ARG A 168 -2.94 16.50 -16.26
C ARG A 168 -2.98 17.26 -14.92
N ARG A 169 -3.91 16.90 -14.02
CA ARG A 169 -4.11 17.56 -12.72
C ARG A 169 -3.94 16.64 -11.52
N PHE A 170 -3.90 15.32 -11.71
CA PHE A 170 -3.93 14.35 -10.61
C PHE A 170 -2.64 13.57 -10.54
N ILE A 171 -2.15 13.39 -9.33
CA ILE A 171 -1.04 12.51 -9.02
C ILE A 171 -1.65 11.26 -8.42
N LEU A 172 -1.61 10.18 -9.18
CA LEU A 172 -2.27 8.93 -8.87
C LEU A 172 -1.26 7.79 -8.81
N PRO A 173 -1.51 6.74 -8.01
CA PRO A 173 -0.67 5.55 -8.01
C PRO A 173 -0.60 4.94 -9.41
N VAL A 174 0.60 4.66 -9.91
CA VAL A 174 0.80 4.00 -11.22
C VAL A 174 1.34 2.60 -11.06
N LYS A 175 2.11 2.35 -9.98
CA LYS A 175 2.64 1.03 -9.62
C LYS A 175 2.62 0.84 -8.12
N ALA A 176 2.45 -0.39 -7.69
CA ALA A 176 2.66 -0.80 -6.31
C ALA A 176 3.32 -2.18 -6.25
N ASP A 177 4.38 -2.29 -5.48
CA ASP A 177 5.06 -3.52 -5.14
C ASP A 177 4.86 -3.79 -3.65
N LEU A 178 4.21 -4.90 -3.32
CA LEU A 178 3.94 -5.30 -1.96
C LEU A 178 4.62 -6.64 -1.67
N PHE A 179 5.47 -6.66 -0.67
CA PHE A 179 6.05 -7.87 -0.11
C PHE A 179 5.46 -8.14 1.27
N LEU A 180 4.93 -9.33 1.49
CA LEU A 180 4.39 -9.80 2.76
C LEU A 180 5.18 -11.01 3.24
N ARG A 181 5.58 -11.02 4.50
CA ARG A 181 6.19 -12.17 5.16
C ARG A 181 5.39 -12.55 6.40
N TYR A 182 4.82 -13.72 6.36
CA TYR A 182 4.10 -14.30 7.48
C TYR A 182 4.99 -15.28 8.25
N ARG A 183 4.98 -15.19 9.58
CA ARG A 183 5.67 -16.14 10.47
C ARG A 183 4.72 -16.61 11.56
N VAL A 184 4.30 -17.86 11.49
CA VAL A 184 3.36 -18.44 12.46
C VAL A 184 3.74 -19.88 12.80
N LEU A 185 3.82 -20.19 14.08
CA LEU A 185 4.12 -21.55 14.59
C LEU A 185 5.38 -22.19 13.96
N GLY A 186 6.42 -21.38 13.77
CA GLY A 186 7.68 -21.84 13.16
C GLY A 186 7.64 -22.05 11.65
N ASN A 187 6.54 -21.76 11.00
CA ASN A 187 6.41 -21.70 9.54
C ASN A 187 6.64 -20.28 9.03
N ALA A 188 7.14 -20.16 7.80
CA ALA A 188 7.31 -18.89 7.13
C ALA A 188 6.85 -18.98 5.67
N VAL A 189 6.06 -17.99 5.26
CA VAL A 189 5.54 -17.85 3.90
C VAL A 189 5.78 -16.41 3.45
N ALA A 190 6.26 -16.23 2.24
CA ALA A 190 6.38 -14.92 1.61
C ALA A 190 5.43 -14.81 0.43
N THR A 191 4.81 -13.65 0.29
CA THR A 191 4.01 -13.30 -0.88
C THR A 191 4.47 -11.97 -1.44
N THR A 192 4.67 -11.91 -2.74
CA THR A 192 5.02 -10.69 -3.48
C THR A 192 3.89 -10.38 -4.46
N TYR A 193 3.46 -9.12 -4.49
CA TYR A 193 2.51 -8.61 -5.46
C TYR A 193 3.16 -7.48 -6.24
N HIS A 194 3.06 -7.54 -7.57
CA HIS A 194 3.42 -6.47 -8.49
C HIS A 194 2.16 -5.97 -9.15
N SER A 195 1.85 -4.70 -9.00
CA SER A 195 0.60 -4.12 -9.43
C SER A 195 0.83 -2.91 -10.32
N SER A 196 0.00 -2.76 -11.34
CA SER A 196 -0.06 -1.57 -12.18
C SER A 196 -1.49 -1.05 -12.25
N PHE A 197 -1.61 0.28 -12.28
CA PHE A 197 -2.89 0.98 -12.26
C PHE A 197 -3.07 1.69 -13.60
N LYS A 198 -4.23 1.48 -14.22
CA LYS A 198 -4.64 2.17 -15.44
C LYS A 198 -5.97 2.87 -15.18
N TYR A 199 -5.97 4.18 -15.30
CA TYR A 199 -7.16 5.00 -15.06
C TYR A 199 -7.95 5.14 -16.35
N GLN A 200 -9.27 5.01 -16.26
CA GLN A 200 -10.20 5.17 -17.39
C GLN A 200 -10.91 6.51 -17.29
N GLU A 201 -11.30 6.89 -16.08
CA GLU A 201 -12.04 8.11 -15.80
C GLU A 201 -11.64 8.65 -14.42
N VAL A 202 -11.41 9.94 -14.33
CA VAL A 202 -11.12 10.64 -13.08
C VAL A 202 -11.95 11.92 -13.05
N GLU A 203 -12.89 11.97 -12.12
CA GLU A 203 -13.72 13.13 -11.88
C GLU A 203 -13.29 13.80 -10.58
N TRP A 204 -13.27 15.11 -10.57
CA TRP A 204 -13.09 15.91 -9.36
C TRP A 204 -14.46 16.24 -8.81
N VAL A 205 -14.73 15.81 -7.58
CA VAL A 205 -15.88 16.26 -6.82
C VAL A 205 -15.39 17.42 -5.94
N GLU A 206 -15.83 18.65 -6.26
CA GLU A 206 -15.64 19.76 -5.33
C GLU A 206 -16.50 19.47 -4.09
N GLU A 207 -15.86 19.30 -2.94
CA GLU A 207 -16.58 19.34 -1.67
C GLU A 207 -17.15 20.75 -1.54
N ASP A 208 -18.46 20.84 -1.42
CA ASP A 208 -19.14 22.09 -1.10
C ASP A 208 -18.57 22.65 0.21
N ASN A 209 -17.81 23.73 0.10
CA ASN A 209 -17.07 24.39 1.18
C ASN A 209 -18.01 25.14 2.15
N GLU A 210 -19.15 24.57 2.54
CA GLU A 210 -20.04 25.21 3.51
C GLU A 210 -19.71 24.96 5.00
N SER A 211 -18.69 24.13 5.33
CA SER A 211 -18.44 23.76 6.73
C SER A 211 -17.17 24.33 7.39
N HIS A 212 -16.37 25.14 6.73
CA HIS A 212 -15.23 25.81 7.35
C HIS A 212 -15.40 27.32 7.47
N LYS A 213 -16.43 27.77 8.20
CA LYS A 213 -16.40 29.09 8.82
C LYS A 213 -15.38 29.04 9.96
N TRP A 214 -14.17 29.52 9.68
CA TRP A 214 -13.25 29.92 10.74
C TRP A 214 -13.91 31.08 11.49
N THR A 215 -14.49 30.81 12.65
CA THR A 215 -14.80 31.84 13.61
C THR A 215 -13.48 32.34 14.15
N SER A 216 -13.04 33.50 13.66
CA SER A 216 -11.99 34.30 14.30
C SER A 216 -12.49 34.63 15.70
N LEU A 217 -11.86 34.02 16.71
CA LEU A 217 -11.95 34.49 18.07
C LEU A 217 -11.12 35.76 18.17
N ALA A 218 -11.81 36.90 18.33
CA ALA A 218 -11.23 38.14 18.77
C ALA A 218 -10.86 38.06 20.25
#